data_b3c55747ff820ba6b9ae0ed3efef2acf
#
_entry.id   b3c55747ff820ba6b9ae0ed3efef2acf
#
_cell.length_a   1.000
_cell.length_b   1.000
_cell.length_c   1.000
_cell.angle_alpha   90.00
_cell.angle_beta   90.00
_cell.angle_gamma   90.00
#
_symmetry.space_group_name_H-M   'P 1'
#
loop_
_entity.id
_entity.type
_entity.pdbx_description
1 polymer ?
#
loop_
_entity_poly.entity_id
_entity_poly.type
_entity_poly.pdbx_seq_one_letter_code
_entity_poly.pdbx_strand_id
1 'polypeptide(L)'
;MSDPSAFGPFAILRTAADLSGRVTRWRRQGRRVALVPTMGALHDGHLALIRAARDTADRVVASIFVNPTQFAEGEDFDRYPRQEAEDAALLARAGCDVLFAPPVAEIYPSGFATTVTVAGLSEDLCGAVRPGHFAGVATVVARLLLLCRPDTALFGEKDYQQLAVIRRMVRDLAIPVDIEGVPTIRDIDGLALSSRNRYLSASERDIAPALYRILGEVASGLAEGRDAASLCDRAVLALKSAGFGSVDYVAVRDAGTLDPVSRLADRPLRILAAAHLGRARLIDNIGVDPDSAS
;
A
#
# COMPACT_ATOMS: atom_id res chain seq x y z
N MET A 1 -28.75 -4.16 -0.63
CA MET A 1 -28.22 -4.90 -1.80
C MET A 1 -28.38 -3.98 -3.00
N SER A 2 -27.30 -3.38 -3.48
CA SER A 2 -27.33 -2.43 -4.61
C SER A 2 -27.54 -3.22 -5.91
N ASP A 3 -28.41 -2.71 -6.77
CA ASP A 3 -28.73 -3.32 -8.07
C ASP A 3 -27.48 -3.39 -8.97
N PRO A 4 -27.01 -4.58 -9.38
CA PRO A 4 -25.85 -4.72 -10.25
C PRO A 4 -26.07 -4.16 -11.66
N SER A 5 -27.32 -3.85 -12.07
CA SER A 5 -27.64 -3.26 -13.37
C SER A 5 -27.32 -1.75 -13.46
N ALA A 6 -27.09 -1.08 -12.32
CA ALA A 6 -26.75 0.35 -12.27
C ALA A 6 -25.32 0.66 -12.82
N PHE A 7 -24.48 -0.36 -12.97
CA PHE A 7 -23.10 -0.25 -13.41
C PHE A 7 -22.97 -0.84 -14.82
N GLY A 8 -22.39 -0.08 -15.75
CA GLY A 8 -22.08 -0.61 -17.07
C GLY A 8 -21.21 -1.87 -16.97
N PRO A 9 -21.09 -2.70 -18.02
CA PRO A 9 -20.36 -3.96 -17.96
C PRO A 9 -18.90 -3.71 -17.57
N PHE A 10 -18.39 -4.52 -16.62
CA PHE A 10 -16.97 -4.59 -16.25
C PHE A 10 -16.11 -4.83 -17.49
N ALA A 11 -15.02 -4.09 -17.63
CA ALA A 11 -14.14 -4.19 -18.79
C ALA A 11 -12.68 -4.32 -18.38
N ILE A 12 -11.92 -5.15 -19.11
CA ILE A 12 -10.47 -5.25 -18.99
C ILE A 12 -9.84 -4.43 -20.11
N LEU A 13 -9.04 -3.43 -19.77
CA LEU A 13 -8.33 -2.57 -20.71
C LEU A 13 -6.82 -2.84 -20.65
N ARG A 14 -6.18 -2.83 -21.82
CA ARG A 14 -4.76 -3.18 -21.96
C ARG A 14 -3.89 -2.00 -22.37
N THR A 15 -4.47 -0.97 -22.97
CA THR A 15 -3.72 0.17 -23.50
C THR A 15 -4.05 1.46 -22.76
N ALA A 16 -3.08 2.37 -22.68
CA ALA A 16 -3.28 3.71 -22.13
C ALA A 16 -4.32 4.50 -22.91
N ALA A 17 -4.41 4.29 -24.24
CA ALA A 17 -5.38 4.93 -25.09
C ALA A 17 -6.81 4.54 -24.73
N ASP A 18 -7.08 3.22 -24.52
CA ASP A 18 -8.39 2.73 -24.13
C ASP A 18 -8.80 3.25 -22.74
N LEU A 19 -7.86 3.22 -21.77
CA LEU A 19 -8.10 3.76 -20.43
C LEU A 19 -8.45 5.24 -20.49
N SER A 20 -7.58 6.05 -21.15
CA SER A 20 -7.78 7.50 -21.25
C SER A 20 -9.07 7.85 -22.01
N GLY A 21 -9.41 7.11 -23.06
CA GLY A 21 -10.66 7.27 -23.80
C GLY A 21 -11.89 6.97 -22.94
N ARG A 22 -11.85 5.90 -22.14
CA ARG A 22 -12.92 5.51 -21.20
C ARG A 22 -13.12 6.58 -20.12
N VAL A 23 -12.05 7.00 -19.47
CA VAL A 23 -12.11 8.03 -18.40
C VAL A 23 -12.58 9.37 -18.96
N THR A 24 -12.07 9.79 -20.14
CA THR A 24 -12.51 11.02 -20.79
C THR A 24 -14.03 11.01 -21.05
N ARG A 25 -14.59 9.89 -21.48
CA ARG A 25 -16.03 9.74 -21.68
C ARG A 25 -16.80 9.91 -20.38
N TRP A 26 -16.35 9.29 -19.29
CA TRP A 26 -16.97 9.42 -17.97
C TRP A 26 -16.95 10.87 -17.47
N ARG A 27 -15.79 11.55 -17.61
CA ARG A 27 -15.64 12.95 -17.20
C ARG A 27 -16.55 13.90 -17.99
N ARG A 28 -16.74 13.66 -19.29
CA ARG A 28 -17.74 14.41 -20.09
C ARG A 28 -19.18 14.19 -19.62
N GLN A 29 -19.46 13.11 -18.93
CA GLN A 29 -20.75 12.82 -18.30
C GLN A 29 -20.84 13.36 -16.86
N GLY A 30 -19.88 14.12 -16.40
CA GLY A 30 -19.82 14.65 -15.03
C GLY A 30 -19.51 13.61 -13.97
N ARG A 31 -18.95 12.43 -14.34
CA ARG A 31 -18.65 11.35 -13.40
C ARG A 31 -17.31 11.53 -12.75
N ARG A 32 -17.26 11.37 -11.43
CA ARG A 32 -16.03 11.26 -10.64
C ARG A 32 -15.42 9.86 -10.82
N VAL A 33 -14.10 9.79 -10.91
CA VAL A 33 -13.35 8.55 -11.14
C VAL A 33 -12.38 8.32 -9.99
N ALA A 34 -12.42 7.13 -9.39
CA ALA A 34 -11.41 6.67 -8.45
C ALA A 34 -10.46 5.65 -9.11
N LEU A 35 -9.21 5.64 -8.67
CA LEU A 35 -8.19 4.68 -9.07
C LEU A 35 -7.69 3.90 -7.85
N VAL A 36 -7.62 2.58 -7.99
CA VAL A 36 -7.00 1.67 -7.02
C VAL A 36 -5.84 0.93 -7.67
N PRO A 37 -4.59 1.40 -7.51
CA PRO A 37 -3.41 0.71 -8.03
C PRO A 37 -3.10 -0.56 -7.24
N THR A 38 -2.91 -1.69 -7.94
CA THR A 38 -2.51 -2.96 -7.33
C THR A 38 -1.48 -3.69 -8.21
N MET A 39 -0.86 -4.71 -7.63
CA MET A 39 -0.01 -5.65 -8.38
C MET A 39 -0.71 -7.00 -8.66
N GLY A 40 -2.00 -7.12 -8.35
CA GLY A 40 -2.74 -8.40 -8.41
C GLY A 40 -2.58 -9.25 -7.16
N ALA A 41 -2.91 -10.54 -7.25
CA ALA A 41 -3.03 -11.45 -6.12
C ALA A 41 -3.96 -10.89 -5.03
N LEU A 42 -5.15 -10.50 -5.44
CA LEU A 42 -6.08 -9.74 -4.61
C LEU A 42 -6.57 -10.54 -3.40
N HIS A 43 -6.81 -9.83 -2.33
CA HIS A 43 -7.37 -10.32 -1.07
C HIS A 43 -8.32 -9.26 -0.49
N ASP A 44 -8.98 -9.56 0.62
CA ASP A 44 -10.01 -8.67 1.21
C ASP A 44 -9.49 -7.26 1.51
N GLY A 45 -8.20 -7.08 1.80
CA GLY A 45 -7.57 -5.77 1.91
C GLY A 45 -7.69 -4.94 0.63
N HIS A 46 -7.46 -5.54 -0.54
CA HIS A 46 -7.66 -4.85 -1.83
C HIS A 46 -9.15 -4.61 -2.12
N LEU A 47 -10.02 -5.55 -1.75
CA LEU A 47 -11.46 -5.37 -1.94
C LEU A 47 -12.02 -4.26 -1.05
N ALA A 48 -11.42 -4.01 0.13
CA ALA A 48 -11.75 -2.86 0.97
C ALA A 48 -11.43 -1.53 0.27
N LEU A 49 -10.30 -1.45 -0.47
CA LEU A 49 -9.99 -0.28 -1.29
C LEU A 49 -11.05 -0.03 -2.37
N ILE A 50 -11.50 -1.10 -3.05
CA ILE A 50 -12.55 -0.97 -4.08
C ILE A 50 -13.87 -0.49 -3.46
N ARG A 51 -14.24 -1.00 -2.28
CA ARG A 51 -15.46 -0.53 -1.57
C ARG A 51 -15.34 0.95 -1.20
N ALA A 52 -14.22 1.35 -0.59
CA ALA A 52 -13.98 2.76 -0.25
C ALA A 52 -13.99 3.65 -1.50
N ALA A 53 -13.41 3.19 -2.62
CA ALA A 53 -13.47 3.90 -3.90
C ALA A 53 -14.90 4.07 -4.42
N ARG A 54 -15.77 3.08 -4.21
CA ARG A 54 -17.19 3.16 -4.57
C ARG A 54 -17.97 4.19 -3.74
N ASP A 55 -17.55 4.41 -2.49
CA ASP A 55 -18.19 5.40 -1.60
C ASP A 55 -17.80 6.83 -1.98
N THR A 56 -16.67 7.03 -2.69
CA THR A 56 -16.12 8.36 -3.01
C THR A 56 -16.24 8.76 -4.48
N ALA A 57 -16.54 7.82 -5.39
CA ALA A 57 -16.59 8.08 -6.83
C ALA A 57 -17.69 7.31 -7.57
N ASP A 58 -18.16 7.87 -8.70
CA ASP A 58 -19.16 7.23 -9.57
C ASP A 58 -18.59 6.04 -10.36
N ARG A 59 -17.26 6.06 -10.63
CA ARG A 59 -16.56 5.06 -11.43
C ARG A 59 -15.26 4.65 -10.76
N VAL A 60 -15.00 3.35 -10.74
CA VAL A 60 -13.80 2.78 -10.15
C VAL A 60 -12.98 2.06 -11.19
N VAL A 61 -11.72 2.46 -11.29
CA VAL A 61 -10.67 1.79 -12.05
C VAL A 61 -9.74 1.10 -11.07
N ALA A 62 -9.53 -0.19 -11.21
CA ALA A 62 -8.41 -0.87 -10.57
C ALA A 62 -7.30 -1.10 -11.60
N SER A 63 -6.03 -1.03 -11.20
CA SER A 63 -4.95 -1.54 -12.04
C SER A 63 -4.37 -2.83 -11.48
N ILE A 64 -3.95 -3.73 -12.36
CA ILE A 64 -3.09 -4.87 -12.02
C ILE A 64 -1.83 -4.75 -12.87
N PHE A 65 -0.74 -4.38 -12.21
CA PHE A 65 0.56 -4.23 -12.88
C PHE A 65 1.70 -4.61 -11.93
N VAL A 66 2.34 -5.76 -12.18
CA VAL A 66 3.54 -6.16 -11.44
C VAL A 66 4.71 -5.34 -11.98
N ASN A 67 5.06 -4.28 -11.24
CA ASN A 67 6.01 -3.28 -11.68
C ASN A 67 7.46 -3.78 -11.55
N PRO A 68 8.20 -4.03 -12.64
CA PRO A 68 9.56 -4.55 -12.56
C PRO A 68 10.54 -3.61 -11.85
N THR A 69 10.31 -2.29 -11.93
CA THR A 69 11.28 -1.28 -11.45
C THR A 69 11.29 -1.12 -9.93
N GLN A 70 10.31 -1.68 -9.21
CA GLN A 70 10.25 -1.61 -7.75
C GLN A 70 10.80 -2.86 -7.04
N PHE A 71 11.26 -3.86 -7.79
CA PHE A 71 11.89 -5.06 -7.25
C PHE A 71 13.40 -4.96 -7.39
N ALA A 72 14.11 -5.20 -6.30
CA ALA A 72 15.55 -5.33 -6.34
C ALA A 72 15.96 -6.71 -6.89
N GLU A 73 17.23 -6.84 -7.27
CA GLU A 73 17.80 -8.13 -7.66
C GLU A 73 17.64 -9.15 -6.52
N GLY A 74 17.12 -10.34 -6.84
CA GLY A 74 16.85 -11.40 -5.87
C GLY A 74 15.51 -11.30 -5.11
N GLU A 75 14.73 -10.25 -5.31
CA GLU A 75 13.37 -10.18 -4.76
C GLU A 75 12.39 -11.11 -5.53
N ASP A 76 11.14 -11.13 -5.08
CA ASP A 76 10.10 -12.08 -5.50
C ASP A 76 9.42 -11.74 -6.85
N PHE A 77 10.01 -10.92 -7.72
CA PHE A 77 9.39 -10.46 -8.98
C PHE A 77 8.90 -11.61 -9.87
N ASP A 78 9.77 -12.61 -10.13
CA ASP A 78 9.42 -13.73 -10.99
C ASP A 78 8.42 -14.70 -10.34
N ARG A 79 8.42 -14.75 -9.01
CA ARG A 79 7.53 -15.59 -8.20
C ARG A 79 6.27 -14.86 -7.74
N TYR A 80 6.17 -13.55 -8.01
CA TYR A 80 4.99 -12.78 -7.59
C TYR A 80 3.74 -13.37 -8.24
N PRO A 81 2.68 -13.68 -7.47
CA PRO A 81 1.51 -14.39 -7.98
C PRO A 81 0.82 -13.61 -9.10
N ARG A 82 0.50 -14.30 -10.20
CA ARG A 82 -0.22 -13.76 -11.36
C ARG A 82 -1.46 -14.61 -11.59
N GLN A 83 -2.61 -14.11 -11.16
CA GLN A 83 -3.90 -14.81 -11.20
C GLN A 83 -4.99 -13.86 -11.75
N GLU A 84 -4.71 -13.24 -12.90
CA GLU A 84 -5.52 -12.16 -13.46
C GLU A 84 -7.01 -12.52 -13.61
N ALA A 85 -7.35 -13.73 -14.03
CA ALA A 85 -8.75 -14.13 -14.22
C ALA A 85 -9.51 -14.16 -12.89
N GLU A 86 -8.89 -14.67 -11.82
CA GLU A 86 -9.47 -14.70 -10.48
C GLU A 86 -9.60 -13.27 -9.91
N ASP A 87 -8.55 -12.47 -10.07
CA ASP A 87 -8.54 -11.08 -9.64
C ASP A 87 -9.62 -10.25 -10.37
N ALA A 88 -9.76 -10.43 -11.68
CA ALA A 88 -10.79 -9.77 -12.48
C ALA A 88 -12.21 -10.13 -12.00
N ALA A 89 -12.45 -11.41 -11.68
CA ALA A 89 -13.71 -11.86 -11.14
C ALA A 89 -14.00 -11.27 -9.75
N LEU A 90 -12.97 -11.12 -8.89
CA LEU A 90 -13.08 -10.46 -7.59
C LEU A 90 -13.44 -8.98 -7.74
N LEU A 91 -12.74 -8.26 -8.62
CA LEU A 91 -12.97 -6.84 -8.90
C LEU A 91 -14.38 -6.59 -9.44
N ALA A 92 -14.83 -7.39 -10.40
CA ALA A 92 -16.19 -7.28 -10.96
C ALA A 92 -17.26 -7.45 -9.87
N ARG A 93 -17.11 -8.45 -9.00
CA ARG A 93 -18.03 -8.66 -7.86
C ARG A 93 -18.00 -7.55 -6.83
N ALA A 94 -16.83 -6.91 -6.64
CA ALA A 94 -16.68 -5.78 -5.73
C ALA A 94 -17.23 -4.45 -6.31
N GLY A 95 -17.70 -4.44 -7.56
CA GLY A 95 -18.27 -3.26 -8.21
C GLY A 95 -17.24 -2.35 -8.90
N CYS A 96 -16.05 -2.87 -9.23
CA CYS A 96 -15.10 -2.17 -10.08
C CYS A 96 -15.66 -2.05 -11.51
N ASP A 97 -15.50 -0.90 -12.17
CA ASP A 97 -15.99 -0.69 -13.54
C ASP A 97 -14.95 -1.11 -14.59
N VAL A 98 -13.67 -0.90 -14.30
CA VAL A 98 -12.57 -1.19 -15.23
C VAL A 98 -11.40 -1.80 -14.49
N LEU A 99 -10.86 -2.88 -15.01
CA LEU A 99 -9.53 -3.38 -14.73
C LEU A 99 -8.57 -2.87 -15.83
N PHE A 100 -7.57 -2.07 -15.44
CA PHE A 100 -6.46 -1.72 -16.30
C PHE A 100 -5.30 -2.68 -16.03
N ALA A 101 -5.03 -3.59 -16.97
CA ALA A 101 -3.97 -4.60 -16.87
C ALA A 101 -3.03 -4.50 -18.08
N PRO A 102 -2.18 -3.46 -18.12
CA PRO A 102 -1.31 -3.20 -19.24
C PRO A 102 -0.10 -4.15 -19.28
N PRO A 103 0.45 -4.44 -20.47
CA PRO A 103 1.78 -5.03 -20.58
C PRO A 103 2.86 -4.02 -20.16
N VAL A 104 4.07 -4.51 -19.82
CA VAL A 104 5.18 -3.67 -19.38
C VAL A 104 5.51 -2.55 -20.38
N ALA A 105 5.47 -2.86 -21.69
CA ALA A 105 5.76 -1.89 -22.75
C ALA A 105 4.76 -0.73 -22.82
N GLU A 106 3.56 -0.88 -22.28
CA GLU A 106 2.56 0.19 -22.22
C GLU A 106 2.89 1.19 -21.10
N ILE A 107 3.40 0.70 -19.98
CA ILE A 107 3.86 1.55 -18.87
C ILE A 107 5.26 2.10 -19.13
N TYR A 108 6.15 1.28 -19.65
CA TYR A 108 7.54 1.62 -19.95
C TYR A 108 7.84 1.33 -21.44
N PRO A 109 7.46 2.24 -22.35
CA PRO A 109 7.75 2.07 -23.78
C PRO A 109 9.26 2.13 -24.04
N SER A 110 9.68 1.63 -25.20
CA SER A 110 11.08 1.70 -25.63
C SER A 110 11.61 3.14 -25.54
N GLY A 111 12.79 3.32 -24.94
CA GLY A 111 13.38 4.63 -24.70
C GLY A 111 12.84 5.39 -23.48
N PHE A 112 11.99 4.76 -22.65
CA PHE A 112 11.56 5.37 -21.39
C PHE A 112 12.76 5.65 -20.48
N ALA A 113 12.97 6.91 -20.08
CA ALA A 113 14.16 7.36 -19.34
C ALA A 113 13.84 8.25 -18.13
N THR A 114 12.55 8.39 -17.77
CA THR A 114 12.13 9.25 -16.66
C THR A 114 12.00 8.44 -15.36
N THR A 115 12.59 8.95 -14.30
CA THR A 115 12.41 8.40 -12.94
C THR A 115 11.93 9.50 -12.01
N VAL A 116 10.94 9.20 -11.17
CA VAL A 116 10.47 10.07 -10.11
C VAL A 116 11.07 9.60 -8.78
N THR A 117 11.79 10.50 -8.11
CA THR A 117 12.37 10.23 -6.79
C THR A 117 11.87 11.26 -5.79
N VAL A 118 11.48 10.79 -4.60
CA VAL A 118 11.05 11.63 -3.48
C VAL A 118 12.12 11.54 -2.41
N ALA A 119 13.01 12.52 -2.34
CA ALA A 119 14.13 12.54 -1.40
C ALA A 119 13.66 12.53 0.07
N GLY A 120 14.50 12.03 0.96
CA GLY A 120 14.23 11.91 2.40
C GLY A 120 13.30 10.74 2.71
N LEU A 121 12.00 10.89 2.46
CA LEU A 121 10.98 9.87 2.75
C LEU A 121 11.27 8.49 2.13
N SER A 122 11.97 8.43 1.02
CA SER A 122 12.29 7.18 0.30
C SER A 122 13.67 6.61 0.64
N GLU A 123 14.41 7.20 1.58
CA GLU A 123 15.80 6.84 1.88
C GLU A 123 15.96 6.12 3.22
N ASP A 124 14.96 6.21 4.11
CA ASP A 124 14.94 5.58 5.43
C ASP A 124 13.97 4.38 5.46
N LEU A 125 13.95 3.63 6.56
CA LEU A 125 13.05 2.49 6.79
C LEU A 125 13.11 1.45 5.64
N CYS A 126 11.99 1.21 4.95
CA CYS A 126 11.98 0.32 3.78
C CYS A 126 12.91 0.81 2.67
N GLY A 127 13.10 2.11 2.51
CA GLY A 127 13.98 2.67 1.48
C GLY A 127 15.47 2.38 1.73
N ALA A 128 15.91 2.41 2.99
CA ALA A 128 17.26 2.05 3.38
C ALA A 128 17.57 0.56 3.11
N VAL A 129 16.56 -0.31 3.33
CA VAL A 129 16.70 -1.76 3.15
C VAL A 129 16.51 -2.19 1.69
N ARG A 130 15.75 -1.40 0.91
CA ARG A 130 15.39 -1.68 -0.49
C ARG A 130 15.74 -0.48 -1.39
N PRO A 131 17.02 -0.23 -1.68
CA PRO A 131 17.45 0.88 -2.53
C PRO A 131 16.72 0.89 -3.89
N GLY A 132 16.21 2.04 -4.31
CA GLY A 132 15.48 2.19 -5.58
C GLY A 132 14.00 1.79 -5.55
N HIS A 133 13.54 1.05 -4.54
CA HIS A 133 12.15 0.59 -4.45
C HIS A 133 11.13 1.72 -4.61
N PHE A 134 11.26 2.77 -3.81
CA PHE A 134 10.30 3.87 -3.84
C PHE A 134 10.42 4.76 -5.09
N ALA A 135 11.58 4.82 -5.73
CA ALA A 135 11.70 5.45 -7.05
C ALA A 135 10.89 4.68 -8.10
N GLY A 136 10.94 3.35 -8.07
CA GLY A 136 10.10 2.50 -8.90
C GLY A 136 8.61 2.70 -8.62
N VAL A 137 8.21 2.72 -7.34
CA VAL A 137 6.82 2.98 -6.92
C VAL A 137 6.34 4.36 -7.35
N ALA A 138 7.11 5.42 -7.05
CA ALA A 138 6.74 6.79 -7.40
C ALA A 138 6.58 6.95 -8.92
N THR A 139 7.49 6.36 -9.69
CA THR A 139 7.45 6.42 -11.17
C THR A 139 6.21 5.73 -11.73
N VAL A 140 5.91 4.50 -11.31
CA VAL A 140 4.72 3.79 -11.82
C VAL A 140 3.44 4.46 -11.40
N VAL A 141 3.34 4.90 -10.15
CA VAL A 141 2.13 5.56 -9.64
C VAL A 141 1.92 6.89 -10.34
N ALA A 142 2.96 7.72 -10.52
CA ALA A 142 2.85 8.95 -11.30
C ALA A 142 2.31 8.67 -12.70
N ARG A 143 2.83 7.64 -13.40
CA ARG A 143 2.31 7.27 -14.72
C ARG A 143 0.85 6.82 -14.68
N LEU A 144 0.47 5.99 -13.72
CA LEU A 144 -0.92 5.54 -13.60
C LEU A 144 -1.87 6.71 -13.32
N LEU A 145 -1.48 7.65 -12.45
CA LEU A 145 -2.25 8.87 -12.18
C LEU A 145 -2.40 9.74 -13.42
N LEU A 146 -1.33 9.94 -14.19
CA LEU A 146 -1.34 10.75 -15.42
C LEU A 146 -2.13 10.09 -16.56
N LEU A 147 -2.12 8.76 -16.66
CA LEU A 147 -2.89 8.01 -17.67
C LEU A 147 -4.38 7.93 -17.32
N CYS A 148 -4.70 7.63 -16.09
CA CYS A 148 -6.07 7.51 -15.59
C CYS A 148 -6.69 8.88 -15.31
N ARG A 149 -5.91 9.84 -14.81
CA ARG A 149 -6.38 11.16 -14.33
C ARG A 149 -7.60 11.02 -13.43
N PRO A 150 -7.51 10.25 -12.33
CA PRO A 150 -8.62 10.08 -11.41
C PRO A 150 -8.85 11.35 -10.60
N ASP A 151 -10.04 11.49 -10.00
CA ASP A 151 -10.31 12.53 -9.01
C ASP A 151 -9.75 12.12 -7.64
N THR A 152 -9.77 10.81 -7.34
CA THR A 152 -9.24 10.24 -6.10
C THR A 152 -8.44 8.96 -6.42
N ALA A 153 -7.34 8.71 -5.71
CA ALA A 153 -6.63 7.44 -5.76
C ALA A 153 -6.45 6.88 -4.35
N LEU A 154 -6.79 5.60 -4.17
CA LEU A 154 -6.82 4.95 -2.87
C LEU A 154 -5.67 3.97 -2.69
N PHE A 155 -5.04 4.02 -1.52
CA PHE A 155 -3.92 3.18 -1.13
C PHE A 155 -4.12 2.62 0.28
N GLY A 156 -3.67 1.39 0.51
CA GLY A 156 -3.74 0.79 1.85
C GLY A 156 -2.72 1.41 2.81
N GLU A 157 -3.15 1.75 4.03
CA GLU A 157 -2.26 2.24 5.08
C GLU A 157 -1.26 1.18 5.57
N LYS A 158 -1.47 -0.09 5.22
CA LYS A 158 -0.50 -1.15 5.50
C LYS A 158 0.90 -0.79 4.97
N ASP A 159 0.97 -0.22 3.77
CA ASP A 159 2.18 0.25 3.14
C ASP A 159 2.37 1.77 3.40
N TYR A 160 2.38 2.15 4.69
CA TYR A 160 2.28 3.54 5.13
C TYR A 160 3.38 4.46 4.58
N GLN A 161 4.62 3.99 4.55
CA GLN A 161 5.72 4.76 3.95
C GLN A 161 5.48 4.99 2.45
N GLN A 162 4.96 3.99 1.73
CA GLN A 162 4.55 4.15 0.33
C GLN A 162 3.47 5.23 0.19
N LEU A 163 2.45 5.21 1.04
CA LEU A 163 1.39 6.22 1.05
C LEU A 163 1.96 7.62 1.29
N ALA A 164 2.89 7.79 2.24
CA ALA A 164 3.55 9.05 2.52
C ALA A 164 4.38 9.56 1.32
N VAL A 165 5.13 8.67 0.68
CA VAL A 165 5.91 8.97 -0.54
C VAL A 165 4.99 9.43 -1.68
N ILE A 166 3.86 8.73 -1.90
CA ILE A 166 2.90 9.07 -2.95
C ILE A 166 2.23 10.41 -2.67
N ARG A 167 1.80 10.67 -1.44
CA ARG A 167 1.22 11.97 -1.03
C ARG A 167 2.21 13.10 -1.27
N ARG A 168 3.48 12.90 -0.91
CA ARG A 168 4.55 13.87 -1.15
C ARG A 168 4.75 14.14 -2.62
N MET A 169 4.89 13.11 -3.42
CA MET A 169 5.02 13.20 -4.88
C MET A 169 3.87 13.98 -5.53
N VAL A 170 2.64 13.63 -5.18
CA VAL A 170 1.43 14.27 -5.74
C VAL A 170 1.39 15.75 -5.40
N ARG A 171 1.69 16.11 -4.15
CA ARG A 171 1.76 17.51 -3.71
C ARG A 171 2.86 18.29 -4.42
N ASP A 172 4.07 17.74 -4.46
CA ASP A 172 5.25 18.43 -4.99
C ASP A 172 5.19 18.58 -6.52
N LEU A 173 4.54 17.64 -7.23
CA LEU A 173 4.30 17.69 -8.68
C LEU A 173 2.98 18.37 -9.06
N ALA A 174 2.21 18.85 -8.07
CA ALA A 174 0.88 19.45 -8.25
C ALA A 174 -0.06 18.59 -9.13
N ILE A 175 -0.02 17.25 -8.96
CA ILE A 175 -0.91 16.35 -9.68
C ILE A 175 -2.32 16.54 -9.10
N PRO A 176 -3.34 16.87 -9.93
CA PRO A 176 -4.68 17.17 -9.44
C PRO A 176 -5.47 15.90 -9.08
N VAL A 177 -5.11 15.26 -7.97
CA VAL A 177 -5.73 14.03 -7.45
C VAL A 177 -5.70 14.03 -5.93
N ASP A 178 -6.78 13.61 -5.30
CA ASP A 178 -6.82 13.37 -3.87
C ASP A 178 -6.27 11.97 -3.54
N ILE A 179 -5.33 11.87 -2.59
CA ILE A 179 -4.74 10.59 -2.15
C ILE A 179 -5.35 10.17 -0.82
N GLU A 180 -6.15 9.14 -0.86
CA GLU A 180 -6.81 8.56 0.32
C GLU A 180 -6.07 7.33 0.84
N GLY A 181 -5.91 7.25 2.18
CA GLY A 181 -5.45 6.07 2.89
C GLY A 181 -6.64 5.25 3.38
N VAL A 182 -6.62 3.95 3.12
CA VAL A 182 -7.63 3.03 3.67
C VAL A 182 -6.99 2.20 4.79
N PRO A 183 -7.62 2.12 5.97
CA PRO A 183 -7.09 1.39 7.11
C PRO A 183 -6.69 -0.05 6.79
N THR A 184 -5.65 -0.52 7.46
CA THR A 184 -5.15 -1.90 7.31
C THR A 184 -6.23 -2.91 7.68
N ILE A 185 -6.59 -3.78 6.74
CA ILE A 185 -7.48 -4.91 7.02
C ILE A 185 -6.65 -6.05 7.59
N ARG A 186 -7.18 -6.67 8.65
CA ARG A 186 -6.50 -7.72 9.40
C ARG A 186 -7.34 -8.98 9.48
N ASP A 187 -6.67 -10.12 9.62
CA ASP A 187 -7.30 -11.35 10.07
C ASP A 187 -7.79 -11.22 11.53
N ILE A 188 -8.61 -12.17 11.98
CA ILE A 188 -9.19 -12.17 13.32
C ILE A 188 -8.13 -12.19 14.45
N ASP A 189 -6.93 -12.70 14.16
CA ASP A 189 -5.78 -12.75 15.08
C ASP A 189 -4.88 -11.50 15.00
N GLY A 190 -5.26 -10.50 14.21
CA GLY A 190 -4.55 -9.23 14.07
C GLY A 190 -3.52 -9.18 12.95
N LEU A 191 -3.21 -10.29 12.26
CA LEU A 191 -2.27 -10.29 11.14
C LEU A 191 -2.77 -9.41 10.01
N ALA A 192 -1.98 -8.44 9.58
CA ALA A 192 -2.29 -7.60 8.42
C ALA A 192 -2.39 -8.46 7.14
N LEU A 193 -3.46 -8.28 6.36
CA LEU A 193 -3.63 -9.02 5.11
C LEU A 193 -2.58 -8.60 4.08
N SER A 194 -1.94 -9.62 3.48
CA SER A 194 -0.91 -9.45 2.46
C SER A 194 -0.88 -10.65 1.51
N SER A 195 -0.63 -10.41 0.23
CA SER A 195 -0.38 -11.49 -0.73
C SER A 195 0.84 -12.35 -0.35
N ARG A 196 1.79 -11.78 0.39
CA ARG A 196 2.97 -12.49 0.92
C ARG A 196 2.67 -13.44 2.09
N ASN A 197 1.51 -13.34 2.73
CA ASN A 197 1.11 -14.30 3.77
C ASN A 197 0.99 -15.73 3.23
N ARG A 198 0.82 -15.90 1.90
CA ARG A 198 0.82 -17.20 1.22
C ARG A 198 2.18 -17.92 1.27
N TYR A 199 3.26 -17.22 1.57
CA TYR A 199 4.60 -17.81 1.67
C TYR A 199 4.89 -18.40 3.04
N LEU A 200 4.03 -18.13 4.04
CA LEU A 200 4.17 -18.65 5.40
C LEU A 200 3.77 -20.12 5.45
N SER A 201 4.58 -20.94 6.10
CA SER A 201 4.18 -22.27 6.56
C SER A 201 3.12 -22.14 7.67
N ALA A 202 2.48 -23.25 8.05
CA ALA A 202 1.48 -23.24 9.12
C ALA A 202 2.06 -22.70 10.44
N SER A 203 3.25 -23.18 10.83
CA SER A 203 3.92 -22.71 12.04
C SER A 203 4.33 -21.24 11.99
N GLU A 204 4.78 -20.75 10.83
CA GLU A 204 5.08 -19.33 10.64
C GLU A 204 3.80 -18.48 10.67
N ARG A 205 2.69 -18.98 10.10
CA ARG A 205 1.39 -18.29 10.15
C ARG A 205 0.91 -18.11 11.58
N ASP A 206 1.13 -19.07 12.47
CA ASP A 206 0.78 -18.99 13.89
C ASP A 206 1.64 -17.94 14.64
N ILE A 207 2.88 -17.73 14.22
CA ILE A 207 3.79 -16.75 14.79
C ILE A 207 3.51 -15.33 14.27
N ALA A 208 3.11 -15.19 13.00
CA ALA A 208 3.01 -13.91 12.31
C ALA A 208 2.18 -12.81 13.02
N PRO A 209 1.06 -13.12 13.73
CA PRO A 209 0.29 -12.11 14.47
C PRO A 209 1.05 -11.43 15.62
N ALA A 210 2.17 -12.02 16.06
CA ALA A 210 3.03 -11.40 17.07
C ALA A 210 3.57 -10.04 16.63
N LEU A 211 3.71 -9.80 15.32
CA LEU A 211 4.14 -8.51 14.80
C LEU A 211 3.17 -7.40 15.26
N TYR A 212 1.88 -7.55 14.97
CA TYR A 212 0.87 -6.56 15.37
C TYR A 212 0.76 -6.40 16.88
N ARG A 213 0.74 -7.52 17.65
CA ARG A 213 0.67 -7.49 19.10
C ARG A 213 1.84 -6.72 19.72
N ILE A 214 3.07 -6.95 19.24
CA ILE A 214 4.26 -6.26 19.75
C ILE A 214 4.24 -4.77 19.40
N LEU A 215 3.74 -4.38 18.22
CA LEU A 215 3.53 -2.96 17.90
C LEU A 215 2.50 -2.32 18.84
N GLY A 216 1.46 -3.04 19.24
CA GLY A 216 0.49 -2.60 20.25
C GLY A 216 1.14 -2.36 21.62
N GLU A 217 2.10 -3.21 22.02
CA GLU A 217 2.88 -3.00 23.25
C GLU A 217 3.76 -1.74 23.20
N VAL A 218 4.33 -1.44 22.01
CA VAL A 218 5.04 -0.18 21.79
C VAL A 218 4.09 1.01 21.92
N ALA A 219 2.91 0.95 21.31
CA ALA A 219 1.90 2.00 21.39
C ALA A 219 1.47 2.28 22.83
N SER A 220 1.17 1.23 23.60
CA SER A 220 0.84 1.35 25.02
C SER A 220 1.99 1.99 25.83
N GLY A 221 3.23 1.58 25.55
CA GLY A 221 4.39 2.15 26.21
C GLY A 221 4.62 3.62 25.91
N LEU A 222 4.33 4.06 24.69
CA LEU A 222 4.37 5.48 24.33
C LEU A 222 3.30 6.28 25.08
N ALA A 223 2.08 5.76 25.20
CA ALA A 223 0.99 6.37 25.95
C ALA A 223 1.34 6.52 27.44
N GLU A 224 2.14 5.60 28.01
CA GLU A 224 2.69 5.69 29.36
C GLU A 224 3.89 6.65 29.48
N GLY A 225 4.26 7.36 28.41
CA GLY A 225 5.37 8.32 28.40
C GLY A 225 6.77 7.71 28.33
N ARG A 226 6.88 6.42 28.03
CA ARG A 226 8.18 5.74 27.89
C ARG A 226 8.92 6.21 26.64
N ASP A 227 10.25 6.10 26.69
CA ASP A 227 11.13 6.47 25.59
C ASP A 227 10.97 5.56 24.36
N ALA A 228 10.80 6.15 23.19
CA ALA A 228 10.52 5.45 21.94
C ALA A 228 11.68 4.52 21.51
N ALA A 229 12.93 4.95 21.68
CA ALA A 229 14.08 4.13 21.30
C ALA A 229 14.14 2.85 22.13
N SER A 230 13.99 2.99 23.47
CA SER A 230 13.95 1.84 24.39
C SER A 230 12.81 0.89 24.09
N LEU A 231 11.62 1.40 23.70
CA LEU A 231 10.48 0.58 23.31
C LEU A 231 10.75 -0.18 22.01
N CYS A 232 11.35 0.48 21.01
CA CYS A 232 11.72 -0.14 19.74
C CYS A 232 12.76 -1.26 19.92
N ASP A 233 13.80 -1.03 20.75
CA ASP A 233 14.83 -2.04 21.05
C ASP A 233 14.21 -3.29 21.70
N ARG A 234 13.30 -3.09 22.66
CA ARG A 234 12.56 -4.18 23.30
C ARG A 234 11.66 -4.92 22.30
N ALA A 235 10.99 -4.20 21.41
CA ALA A 235 10.16 -4.80 20.36
C ALA A 235 10.99 -5.67 19.40
N VAL A 236 12.19 -5.22 19.02
CA VAL A 236 13.13 -6.03 18.21
C VAL A 236 13.48 -7.35 18.91
N LEU A 237 13.79 -7.29 20.21
CA LEU A 237 14.09 -8.49 21.00
C LEU A 237 12.86 -9.41 21.13
N ALA A 238 11.69 -8.83 21.36
CA ALA A 238 10.42 -9.59 21.47
C ALA A 238 10.06 -10.29 20.15
N LEU A 239 10.26 -9.63 18.99
CA LEU A 239 10.05 -10.25 17.67
C LEU A 239 10.98 -11.43 17.45
N LYS A 240 12.26 -11.28 17.75
CA LYS A 240 13.23 -12.38 17.66
C LYS A 240 12.85 -13.56 18.58
N SER A 241 12.44 -13.26 19.81
CA SER A 241 11.99 -14.28 20.77
C SER A 241 10.70 -14.98 20.34
N ALA A 242 9.84 -14.29 19.59
CA ALA A 242 8.62 -14.86 19.01
C ALA A 242 8.89 -15.79 17.80
N GLY A 243 10.11 -15.79 17.26
CA GLY A 243 10.51 -16.67 16.16
C GLY A 243 10.76 -15.96 14.82
N PHE A 244 10.77 -14.62 14.78
CA PHE A 244 11.20 -13.89 13.59
C PHE A 244 12.72 -14.03 13.40
N GLY A 245 13.15 -14.34 12.16
CA GLY A 245 14.55 -14.59 11.84
C GLY A 245 15.41 -13.32 11.90
N SER A 246 14.94 -12.24 11.27
CA SER A 246 15.57 -10.92 11.32
C SER A 246 14.52 -9.82 11.40
N VAL A 247 14.92 -8.69 11.97
CA VAL A 247 14.11 -7.49 12.06
C VAL A 247 14.88 -6.37 11.37
N ASP A 248 14.32 -5.83 10.30
CA ASP A 248 14.95 -4.73 9.57
C ASP A 248 14.88 -3.44 10.39
N TYR A 249 13.70 -3.16 10.93
CA TYR A 249 13.47 -2.04 11.84
C TYR A 249 12.18 -2.22 12.65
N VAL A 250 12.13 -1.60 13.81
CA VAL A 250 10.94 -1.10 14.51
C VAL A 250 11.20 0.37 14.79
N ALA A 251 10.31 1.26 14.39
CA ALA A 251 10.53 2.69 14.48
C ALA A 251 9.26 3.46 14.83
N VAL A 252 9.41 4.48 15.69
CA VAL A 252 8.37 5.48 15.98
C VAL A 252 8.65 6.72 15.16
N ARG A 253 7.66 7.17 14.41
CA ARG A 253 7.78 8.28 13.46
C ARG A 253 6.61 9.26 13.61
N ASP A 254 6.83 10.50 13.23
CA ASP A 254 5.74 11.44 12.95
C ASP A 254 4.87 10.89 11.82
N ALA A 255 3.56 10.90 11.98
CA ALA A 255 2.66 10.31 10.99
C ALA A 255 2.65 11.09 9.65
N GLY A 256 2.88 12.39 9.66
CA GLY A 256 2.86 13.24 8.47
C GLY A 256 4.18 13.29 7.70
N THR A 257 5.30 13.35 8.44
CA THR A 257 6.64 13.57 7.87
C THR A 257 7.52 12.34 7.84
N LEU A 258 7.22 11.34 8.66
CA LEU A 258 8.05 10.16 8.98
C LEU A 258 9.39 10.51 9.66
N ASP A 259 9.53 11.72 10.18
CA ASP A 259 10.71 12.10 10.98
C ASP A 259 10.77 11.28 12.27
N PRO A 260 11.96 10.94 12.76
CA PRO A 260 12.14 10.26 14.05
C PRO A 260 11.52 11.05 15.21
N VAL A 261 10.89 10.34 16.14
CA VAL A 261 10.29 10.91 17.36
C VAL A 261 10.74 10.12 18.57
N SER A 262 11.16 10.80 19.64
CA SER A 262 11.67 10.17 20.86
C SER A 262 10.59 9.89 21.92
N ARG A 263 9.48 10.62 21.91
CA ARG A 263 8.37 10.51 22.87
C ARG A 263 7.03 10.84 22.20
N LEU A 264 5.93 10.45 22.85
CA LEU A 264 4.61 10.93 22.46
C LEU A 264 4.60 12.47 22.50
N ALA A 265 4.09 13.07 21.44
CA ALA A 265 4.02 14.51 21.24
C ALA A 265 2.57 14.89 20.90
N ASP A 266 2.26 16.18 20.88
CA ASP A 266 0.91 16.72 20.56
C ASP A 266 0.56 16.58 19.07
N ARG A 267 0.97 15.47 18.45
CA ARG A 267 0.75 15.16 17.05
C ARG A 267 0.66 13.65 16.82
N PRO A 268 -0.08 13.21 15.80
CA PRO A 268 -0.18 11.79 15.48
C PRO A 268 1.18 11.16 15.17
N LEU A 269 1.41 9.99 15.73
CA LEU A 269 2.60 9.18 15.47
C LEU A 269 2.24 7.92 14.70
N ARG A 270 3.26 7.32 14.08
CA ARG A 270 3.16 6.02 13.44
C ARG A 270 4.28 5.11 13.93
N ILE A 271 3.94 3.94 14.40
CA ILE A 271 4.88 2.87 14.70
C ILE A 271 4.94 1.98 13.47
N LEU A 272 6.13 1.80 12.90
CA LEU A 272 6.33 0.99 11.71
C LEU A 272 7.33 -0.11 11.99
N ALA A 273 7.10 -1.31 11.43
CA ALA A 273 8.06 -2.40 11.51
C ALA A 273 8.15 -3.18 10.21
N ALA A 274 9.33 -3.77 9.99
CA ALA A 274 9.59 -4.76 8.97
C ALA A 274 10.45 -5.87 9.55
N ALA A 275 10.01 -7.11 9.38
CA ALA A 275 10.69 -8.29 9.91
C ALA A 275 10.51 -9.50 8.99
N HIS A 276 11.47 -10.41 9.02
CA HIS A 276 11.45 -11.63 8.22
C HIS A 276 10.96 -12.81 9.06
N LEU A 277 10.00 -13.54 8.50
CA LEU A 277 9.50 -14.80 9.05
C LEU A 277 9.57 -15.85 7.94
N GLY A 278 10.46 -16.83 8.09
CA GLY A 278 10.81 -17.73 7.00
C GLY A 278 11.26 -16.97 5.74
N ARG A 279 10.52 -17.21 4.66
CA ARG A 279 10.77 -16.54 3.35
C ARG A 279 9.99 -15.23 3.19
N ALA A 280 9.06 -14.94 4.08
CA ALA A 280 8.22 -13.75 3.98
C ALA A 280 8.86 -12.58 4.71
N ARG A 281 8.98 -11.43 4.03
CA ARG A 281 9.21 -10.15 4.67
C ARG A 281 7.85 -9.54 4.99
N LEU A 282 7.51 -9.50 6.26
CA LEU A 282 6.28 -8.91 6.77
C LEU A 282 6.51 -7.46 7.17
N ILE A 283 5.56 -6.61 6.83
CA ILE A 283 5.51 -5.23 7.30
C ILE A 283 4.18 -4.98 7.98
N ASP A 284 4.20 -4.16 8.99
CA ASP A 284 3.01 -3.67 9.67
C ASP A 284 3.25 -2.28 10.26
N ASN A 285 2.16 -1.61 10.61
CA ASN A 285 2.23 -0.34 11.30
C ASN A 285 0.95 -0.05 12.08
N ILE A 286 1.07 0.80 13.11
CA ILE A 286 -0.03 1.25 13.96
C ILE A 286 0.06 2.76 14.15
N GLY A 287 -1.06 3.47 14.05
CA GLY A 287 -1.20 4.86 14.45
C GLY A 287 -1.27 5.00 15.97
N VAL A 288 -0.73 6.09 16.49
CA VAL A 288 -0.89 6.52 17.89
C VAL A 288 -1.30 7.98 17.89
N ASP A 289 -2.52 8.23 18.33
CA ASP A 289 -3.03 9.59 18.45
C ASP A 289 -2.76 10.14 19.87
N PRO A 290 -2.42 11.43 20.01
CA PRO A 290 -2.18 12.05 21.31
C PRO A 290 -3.34 11.87 22.30
N ASP A 291 -4.59 11.97 21.78
CA ASP A 291 -5.80 11.88 22.57
C ASP A 291 -6.15 10.45 23.04
N SER A 292 -5.46 9.43 22.54
CA SER A 292 -5.67 8.04 22.97
C SER A 292 -5.02 7.68 24.31
N ALA A 293 -4.33 8.63 24.93
CA ALA A 293 -3.61 8.48 26.21
C ALA A 293 -4.39 9.00 27.42
N SER A 294 -5.69 9.37 27.29
CA SER A 294 -6.58 9.85 28.37
C SER A 294 -7.53 8.78 28.89
#